data_8dd8fca47069eed7de9ef9ff43f79124
#
_entry.id   8dd8fca47069eed7de9ef9ff43f79124
#
_cell.length_a   1.000
_cell.length_b   1.000
_cell.length_c   1.000
_cell.angle_alpha   90.00
_cell.angle_beta   90.00
_cell.angle_gamma   90.00
#
_symmetry.space_group_name_H-M   'P 1'
#
loop_
_entity.id
_entity.type
_entity.pdbx_description
1 polymer ?
#
loop_
_entity_poly.entity_id
_entity_poly.type
_entity_poly.pdbx_seq_one_letter_code
_entity_poly.pdbx_strand_id
1 'polypeptide(L)'
;MLAALTVAPSDRLAMADRLFNRGDYAAARREYAALKGEKGVDEANVLYRLAATSEGLKDAKGTVADADAFLAKFADHRLADRVRLMRALVCEGEERRKELRMLDRDDADPSLRAEALFHLARMSNDAALYERCRKLDPKGRYAAYASFYHASAALESADAAARRRGLAELMEVVYGKDAALAKDALYLAAVHSYREAKYGESAALLKRYQKLCPGDARLGEVRRLAALSELMGGHYAAALACCTDDKDDTLVFVKATANERMGNRDEALKLARKYLEDFPQGRHRDALELERARMEFDAAAKSGDKAKALDAAKRAVAFGKGAVAFDRLRCAWALELAGEAEKAEAEYASVAKDFPGKGDAAEAMYRRAMSLLRREQWAAAELSLAEALASGIDGERRALALYWRGVASVRSGHAAEGVALLKDAVKAGLPLDESREARLMIADADFNSGRTEEAKAAYTELIRQGTLERMGAAKTLSVGKLLGGEEARLCAQSLVKSDSAEWRQAGYALLGLVEEAAGAYGAAVYAYSKAMEEKCSTESLARVALRLGVLESRGGDPVKAEEALKRAVELNAKDQSARAEAYLALAEAALQRRDVEKARGYATVVTTLFENSQFSKRAEEILKSNLEEEQ
;
A
#
# COMPACT_ATOMS: atom_id res chain seq x y z
N MET A 1 -92.86 -32.44 2.18
CA MET A 1 -93.14 -31.10 2.69
C MET A 1 -92.54 -30.99 4.09
N LEU A 2 -91.33 -30.60 4.26
CA LEU A 2 -90.77 -30.20 5.56
C LEU A 2 -91.21 -28.73 5.75
N ALA A 3 -92.15 -28.54 6.70
CA ALA A 3 -92.56 -27.21 7.13
C ALA A 3 -91.30 -26.42 7.50
N ALA A 4 -91.17 -25.26 6.89
CA ALA A 4 -90.11 -24.36 7.25
C ALA A 4 -90.23 -24.01 8.74
N LEU A 5 -89.36 -24.52 9.57
CA LEU A 5 -89.24 -24.10 10.96
C LEU A 5 -89.05 -22.54 10.93
N THR A 6 -90.12 -21.84 11.39
CA THR A 6 -90.05 -20.39 11.62
C THR A 6 -89.20 -20.15 12.86
N VAL A 7 -87.91 -19.95 12.62
CA VAL A 7 -86.98 -19.60 13.71
C VAL A 7 -87.24 -18.11 14.04
N ALA A 8 -87.45 -17.81 15.34
CA ALA A 8 -87.63 -16.43 15.78
C ALA A 8 -86.48 -15.52 15.33
N PRO A 9 -86.76 -14.26 14.94
CA PRO A 9 -85.73 -13.34 14.48
C PRO A 9 -84.57 -13.20 15.49
N SER A 10 -84.82 -13.19 16.76
CA SER A 10 -83.78 -13.18 17.83
C SER A 10 -82.88 -14.38 17.82
N ASP A 11 -83.45 -15.59 17.62
CA ASP A 11 -82.71 -16.85 17.61
C ASP A 11 -81.88 -16.98 16.32
N ARG A 12 -82.43 -16.51 15.22
CA ARG A 12 -81.70 -16.41 13.94
C ARG A 12 -80.53 -15.43 14.03
N LEU A 13 -80.73 -14.28 14.68
CA LEU A 13 -79.61 -13.32 14.93
C LEU A 13 -78.51 -13.95 15.80
N ALA A 14 -78.89 -14.60 16.86
CA ALA A 14 -77.93 -15.30 17.73
C ALA A 14 -77.19 -16.45 17.02
N MET A 15 -77.87 -17.16 16.10
CA MET A 15 -77.23 -18.13 15.21
C MET A 15 -76.30 -17.51 14.24
N ALA A 16 -76.67 -16.45 13.58
CA ALA A 16 -75.81 -15.67 12.64
C ALA A 16 -74.55 -15.15 13.32
N ASP A 17 -74.70 -14.57 14.53
CA ASP A 17 -73.55 -14.11 15.34
C ASP A 17 -72.59 -15.24 15.72
N ARG A 18 -73.10 -16.44 16.06
CA ARG A 18 -72.30 -17.62 16.36
C ARG A 18 -71.50 -18.10 15.11
N LEU A 19 -72.15 -18.14 13.95
CA LEU A 19 -71.55 -18.50 12.67
C LEU A 19 -70.44 -17.49 12.29
N PHE A 20 -70.69 -16.21 12.43
CA PHE A 20 -69.71 -15.14 12.21
C PHE A 20 -68.51 -15.30 13.10
N ASN A 21 -68.72 -15.53 14.41
CA ASN A 21 -67.63 -15.69 15.38
C ASN A 21 -66.82 -16.98 15.16
N ARG A 22 -67.37 -18.00 14.48
CA ARG A 22 -66.62 -19.20 14.05
C ARG A 22 -65.91 -19.05 12.72
N GLY A 23 -66.07 -17.88 12.04
CA GLY A 23 -65.48 -17.62 10.70
C GLY A 23 -66.29 -18.22 9.54
N ASP A 24 -67.45 -18.80 9.80
CA ASP A 24 -68.35 -19.24 8.70
C ASP A 24 -69.16 -18.07 8.17
N TYR A 25 -68.43 -17.15 7.50
CA TYR A 25 -69.00 -15.93 6.98
C TYR A 25 -70.07 -16.18 5.90
N ALA A 26 -69.95 -17.24 5.12
CA ALA A 26 -70.91 -17.56 4.08
C ALA A 26 -72.26 -17.99 4.67
N ALA A 27 -72.30 -18.81 5.72
CA ALA A 27 -73.50 -19.18 6.43
C ALA A 27 -74.05 -17.96 7.21
N ALA A 28 -73.19 -17.25 7.94
CA ALA A 28 -73.58 -16.03 8.67
C ALA A 28 -74.26 -14.99 7.77
N ARG A 29 -73.71 -14.74 6.56
CA ARG A 29 -74.28 -13.79 5.58
C ARG A 29 -75.70 -14.18 5.17
N ARG A 30 -75.96 -15.44 4.94
CA ARG A 30 -77.33 -15.94 4.59
C ARG A 30 -78.32 -15.65 5.70
N GLU A 31 -77.96 -15.89 6.93
CA GLU A 31 -78.82 -15.67 8.07
C GLU A 31 -79.05 -14.15 8.34
N TYR A 32 -77.99 -13.33 8.26
CA TYR A 32 -78.16 -11.87 8.34
C TYR A 32 -78.99 -11.29 7.18
N ALA A 33 -78.85 -11.81 5.98
CA ALA A 33 -79.64 -11.37 4.83
C ALA A 33 -81.15 -11.67 5.01
N ALA A 34 -81.48 -12.81 5.62
CA ALA A 34 -82.83 -13.17 5.94
C ALA A 34 -83.46 -12.30 7.04
N LEU A 35 -82.68 -11.63 7.87
CA LEU A 35 -83.12 -10.70 8.91
C LEU A 35 -83.30 -9.26 8.42
N LYS A 36 -82.96 -8.94 7.16
CA LYS A 36 -83.08 -7.62 6.60
C LYS A 36 -84.55 -7.21 6.47
N GLY A 37 -84.94 -6.12 7.17
CA GLY A 37 -86.32 -5.60 7.17
C GLY A 37 -87.27 -6.33 8.12
N GLU A 38 -86.85 -7.33 8.92
CA GLU A 38 -87.63 -8.01 9.90
C GLU A 38 -88.01 -7.09 11.08
N LYS A 39 -89.31 -7.10 11.51
CA LYS A 39 -89.74 -6.29 12.64
C LYS A 39 -89.11 -6.78 13.96
N GLY A 40 -88.66 -5.82 14.76
CA GLY A 40 -88.03 -6.11 16.06
C GLY A 40 -86.54 -6.43 16.02
N VAL A 41 -85.89 -6.35 14.88
CA VAL A 41 -84.47 -6.53 14.75
C VAL A 41 -83.83 -5.16 14.48
N ASP A 42 -82.67 -4.90 15.08
CA ASP A 42 -81.87 -3.69 14.81
C ASP A 42 -81.29 -3.75 13.39
N GLU A 43 -81.95 -3.03 12.44
CA GLU A 43 -81.58 -3.01 11.03
C GLU A 43 -80.16 -2.47 10.84
N ALA A 44 -79.73 -1.49 11.63
CA ALA A 44 -78.38 -0.94 11.54
C ALA A 44 -77.34 -2.03 11.90
N ASN A 45 -77.58 -2.79 12.92
CA ASN A 45 -76.68 -3.91 13.30
C ASN A 45 -76.64 -5.00 12.22
N VAL A 46 -77.81 -5.34 11.63
CA VAL A 46 -77.86 -6.34 10.54
C VAL A 46 -77.08 -5.90 9.31
N LEU A 47 -77.26 -4.66 8.84
CA LEU A 47 -76.55 -4.13 7.70
C LEU A 47 -75.03 -4.01 7.96
N TYR A 48 -74.63 -3.60 9.18
CA TYR A 48 -73.23 -3.65 9.61
C TYR A 48 -72.66 -5.07 9.54
N ARG A 49 -73.40 -6.06 10.06
CA ARG A 49 -72.98 -7.48 10.05
C ARG A 49 -72.89 -8.05 8.63
N LEU A 50 -73.78 -7.63 7.72
CA LEU A 50 -73.68 -8.00 6.32
C LEU A 50 -72.39 -7.44 5.68
N ALA A 51 -72.09 -6.18 5.91
CA ALA A 51 -70.81 -5.60 5.43
C ALA A 51 -69.59 -6.32 6.01
N ALA A 52 -69.60 -6.61 7.32
CA ALA A 52 -68.53 -7.36 8.00
C ALA A 52 -68.38 -8.81 7.50
N THR A 53 -69.49 -9.49 7.14
CA THR A 53 -69.41 -10.83 6.55
C THR A 53 -68.86 -10.82 5.13
N SER A 54 -69.23 -9.79 4.32
CA SER A 54 -68.66 -9.61 2.98
C SER A 54 -67.17 -9.33 3.03
N GLU A 55 -66.71 -8.50 3.98
CA GLU A 55 -65.27 -8.26 4.24
C GLU A 55 -64.56 -9.57 4.63
N GLY A 56 -65.15 -10.36 5.56
CA GLY A 56 -64.64 -11.66 5.96
C GLY A 56 -64.51 -12.68 4.82
N LEU A 57 -65.47 -12.64 3.87
CA LEU A 57 -65.46 -13.40 2.63
C LEU A 57 -64.45 -12.87 1.58
N LYS A 58 -63.83 -11.74 1.82
CA LYS A 58 -62.99 -11.00 0.87
C LYS A 58 -63.77 -10.63 -0.42
N ASP A 59 -65.07 -10.48 -0.33
CA ASP A 59 -65.94 -9.98 -1.43
C ASP A 59 -65.96 -8.45 -1.41
N ALA A 60 -65.03 -7.85 -2.14
CA ALA A 60 -64.91 -6.40 -2.20
C ALA A 60 -66.19 -5.73 -2.73
N LYS A 61 -66.84 -6.29 -3.76
CA LYS A 61 -68.07 -5.75 -4.33
C LYS A 61 -69.23 -5.86 -3.35
N GLY A 62 -69.36 -6.99 -2.69
CA GLY A 62 -70.35 -7.21 -1.63
C GLY A 62 -70.14 -6.26 -0.45
N THR A 63 -68.89 -6.05 -0.03
CA THR A 63 -68.57 -5.13 1.06
C THR A 63 -68.97 -3.70 0.73
N VAL A 64 -68.65 -3.20 -0.49
CA VAL A 64 -69.05 -1.86 -0.93
C VAL A 64 -70.56 -1.73 -0.96
N ALA A 65 -71.30 -2.71 -1.57
CA ALA A 65 -72.78 -2.65 -1.69
C ALA A 65 -73.45 -2.67 -0.32
N ASP A 66 -72.99 -3.51 0.61
CA ASP A 66 -73.56 -3.61 1.96
C ASP A 66 -73.22 -2.38 2.82
N ALA A 67 -72.01 -1.79 2.63
CA ALA A 67 -71.60 -0.55 3.26
C ALA A 67 -72.41 0.64 2.75
N ASP A 68 -72.64 0.75 1.44
CA ASP A 68 -73.48 1.78 0.84
C ASP A 68 -74.93 1.67 1.34
N ALA A 69 -75.49 0.46 1.42
CA ALA A 69 -76.80 0.23 1.97
C ALA A 69 -76.92 0.67 3.44
N PHE A 70 -75.90 0.44 4.26
CA PHE A 70 -75.83 0.95 5.61
C PHE A 70 -75.74 2.47 5.66
N LEU A 71 -74.81 3.05 4.96
CA LEU A 71 -74.50 4.48 5.01
C LEU A 71 -75.64 5.34 4.44
N ALA A 72 -76.39 4.83 3.46
CA ALA A 72 -77.59 5.51 2.92
C ALA A 72 -78.69 5.70 3.96
N LYS A 73 -78.84 4.80 4.94
CA LYS A 73 -79.90 4.86 5.95
C LYS A 73 -79.40 5.34 7.33
N PHE A 74 -78.16 5.10 7.64
CA PHE A 74 -77.61 5.23 8.98
C PHE A 74 -76.29 6.00 8.99
N ALA A 75 -76.18 7.08 8.25
CA ALA A 75 -74.97 7.87 8.08
C ALA A 75 -74.39 8.43 9.39
N ASP A 76 -75.27 8.73 10.37
CA ASP A 76 -74.87 9.30 11.66
C ASP A 76 -74.91 8.26 12.81
N HIS A 77 -75.04 6.99 12.48
CA HIS A 77 -75.05 5.94 13.49
C HIS A 77 -73.64 5.66 14.05
N ARG A 78 -73.52 5.28 15.31
CA ARG A 78 -72.23 4.95 15.98
C ARG A 78 -71.34 3.96 15.23
N LEU A 79 -71.92 3.12 14.35
CA LEU A 79 -71.16 2.17 13.52
C LEU A 79 -70.78 2.72 12.15
N ALA A 80 -71.23 3.93 11.79
CA ALA A 80 -71.02 4.49 10.46
C ALA A 80 -69.52 4.62 10.12
N ASP A 81 -68.71 5.10 11.04
CA ASP A 81 -67.27 5.23 10.84
C ASP A 81 -66.55 3.89 10.60
N ARG A 82 -67.02 2.86 11.31
CA ARG A 82 -66.47 1.52 11.09
C ARG A 82 -66.87 0.94 9.74
N VAL A 83 -68.11 1.21 9.28
CA VAL A 83 -68.56 0.82 7.94
C VAL A 83 -67.86 1.61 6.85
N ARG A 84 -67.59 2.90 7.05
CA ARG A 84 -66.76 3.73 6.13
C ARG A 84 -65.34 3.17 6.02
N LEU A 85 -64.76 2.78 7.14
CA LEU A 85 -63.43 2.17 7.14
C LEU A 85 -63.42 0.85 6.35
N MET A 86 -64.37 -0.06 6.59
CA MET A 86 -64.49 -1.32 5.83
C MET A 86 -64.63 -1.03 4.33
N ARG A 87 -65.47 -0.08 3.95
CA ARG A 87 -65.63 0.36 2.56
C ARG A 87 -64.31 0.93 1.98
N ALA A 88 -63.66 1.79 2.73
CA ALA A 88 -62.40 2.40 2.32
C ALA A 88 -61.30 1.36 2.07
N LEU A 89 -61.22 0.30 2.90
CA LEU A 89 -60.18 -0.72 2.78
C LEU A 89 -60.32 -1.60 1.54
N VAL A 90 -61.51 -1.73 0.97
CA VAL A 90 -61.76 -2.48 -0.28
C VAL A 90 -61.87 -1.61 -1.53
N CYS A 91 -62.07 -0.30 -1.40
CA CYS A 91 -62.02 0.68 -2.50
C CYS A 91 -60.55 0.93 -2.93
N GLU A 92 -60.37 1.55 -4.11
CA GLU A 92 -59.04 1.92 -4.67
C GLU A 92 -58.96 3.39 -5.00
N GLY A 93 -57.75 3.90 -5.21
CA GLY A 93 -57.48 5.23 -5.71
C GLY A 93 -58.09 6.38 -4.90
N GLU A 94 -58.76 7.33 -5.60
CA GLU A 94 -59.34 8.51 -4.96
C GLU A 94 -60.58 8.21 -4.10
N GLU A 95 -61.33 7.18 -4.43
CA GLU A 95 -62.49 6.78 -3.62
C GLU A 95 -62.03 6.31 -2.24
N ARG A 96 -61.01 5.45 -2.16
CA ARG A 96 -60.42 5.05 -0.91
C ARG A 96 -59.91 6.26 -0.12
N ARG A 97 -59.20 7.17 -0.79
CA ARG A 97 -58.65 8.38 -0.15
C ARG A 97 -59.78 9.27 0.42
N LYS A 98 -60.86 9.42 -0.31
CA LYS A 98 -62.01 10.24 0.12
C LYS A 98 -62.63 9.66 1.42
N GLU A 99 -62.94 8.35 1.45
CA GLU A 99 -63.53 7.71 2.62
C GLU A 99 -62.63 7.78 3.85
N LEU A 100 -61.32 7.52 3.69
CA LEU A 100 -60.36 7.63 4.77
C LEU A 100 -60.24 9.08 5.31
N ARG A 101 -60.32 10.12 4.44
CA ARG A 101 -60.32 11.52 4.89
C ARG A 101 -61.58 11.88 5.67
N MET A 102 -62.72 11.28 5.37
CA MET A 102 -63.95 11.49 6.13
C MET A 102 -63.87 10.96 7.57
N LEU A 103 -62.95 10.05 7.85
CA LEU A 103 -62.67 9.54 9.18
C LEU A 103 -61.66 10.39 9.96
N ASP A 104 -60.96 11.33 9.32
CA ASP A 104 -60.02 12.23 9.99
C ASP A 104 -60.73 13.46 10.56
N ARG A 105 -61.56 13.26 11.55
CA ARG A 105 -62.28 14.30 12.28
C ARG A 105 -62.17 14.10 13.79
N ASP A 106 -62.33 15.16 14.56
CA ASP A 106 -62.01 15.14 16.00
C ASP A 106 -63.02 14.38 16.84
N ASP A 107 -64.23 14.19 16.36
CA ASP A 107 -65.31 13.41 17.01
C ASP A 107 -65.30 11.92 16.65
N ALA A 108 -64.41 11.49 15.75
CA ALA A 108 -64.25 10.09 15.39
C ALA A 108 -63.52 9.32 16.51
N ASP A 109 -63.80 8.01 16.58
CA ASP A 109 -63.06 7.12 17.49
C ASP A 109 -61.55 7.20 17.23
N PRO A 110 -60.74 7.48 18.26
CA PRO A 110 -59.30 7.67 18.07
C PRO A 110 -58.59 6.48 17.39
N SER A 111 -59.02 5.26 17.64
CA SER A 111 -58.44 4.05 17.05
C SER A 111 -58.79 3.94 15.56
N LEU A 112 -60.08 4.18 15.18
CA LEU A 112 -60.48 4.20 13.76
C LEU A 112 -59.83 5.34 12.98
N ARG A 113 -59.72 6.50 13.61
CA ARG A 113 -59.03 7.65 13.04
C ARG A 113 -57.52 7.35 12.83
N ALA A 114 -56.87 6.71 13.81
CA ALA A 114 -55.46 6.32 13.68
C ALA A 114 -55.26 5.32 12.52
N GLU A 115 -56.18 4.33 12.40
CA GLU A 115 -56.14 3.37 11.29
C GLU A 115 -56.33 4.05 9.93
N ALA A 116 -57.29 4.97 9.82
CA ALA A 116 -57.51 5.73 8.61
C ALA A 116 -56.29 6.59 8.22
N LEU A 117 -55.69 7.28 9.20
CA LEU A 117 -54.46 8.07 8.99
C LEU A 117 -53.26 7.21 8.56
N PHE A 118 -53.15 6.01 9.14
CA PHE A 118 -52.11 5.06 8.71
C PHE A 118 -52.26 4.66 7.25
N HIS A 119 -53.48 4.34 6.80
CA HIS A 119 -53.71 3.98 5.41
C HIS A 119 -53.56 5.16 4.45
N LEU A 120 -53.95 6.39 4.87
CA LEU A 120 -53.69 7.62 4.11
C LEU A 120 -52.18 7.86 3.99
N ALA A 121 -51.44 7.76 5.06
CA ALA A 121 -49.99 7.91 5.09
C ALA A 121 -49.31 6.92 4.13
N ARG A 122 -49.74 5.65 4.13
CA ARG A 122 -49.26 4.64 3.19
C ARG A 122 -49.50 4.97 1.73
N MET A 123 -50.65 5.59 1.41
CA MET A 123 -50.98 6.00 0.03
C MET A 123 -50.18 7.21 -0.46
N SER A 124 -49.83 8.12 0.43
CA SER A 124 -49.14 9.38 0.08
C SER A 124 -47.65 9.39 0.49
N ASN A 125 -47.20 8.40 1.23
CA ASN A 125 -45.90 8.38 1.90
C ASN A 125 -45.63 9.64 2.75
N ASP A 126 -46.68 10.13 3.43
CA ASP A 126 -46.63 11.36 4.21
C ASP A 126 -46.23 11.11 5.66
N ALA A 127 -45.03 11.57 6.03
CA ALA A 127 -44.48 11.44 7.35
C ALA A 127 -45.34 12.08 8.45
N ALA A 128 -46.02 13.22 8.16
CA ALA A 128 -46.86 13.92 9.13
C ALA A 128 -48.11 13.11 9.50
N LEU A 129 -48.65 12.35 8.56
CA LEU A 129 -49.81 11.47 8.81
C LEU A 129 -49.40 10.27 9.68
N TYR A 130 -48.20 9.70 9.50
CA TYR A 130 -47.70 8.66 10.40
C TYR A 130 -47.51 9.18 11.83
N GLU A 131 -46.97 10.40 11.96
CA GLU A 131 -46.78 11.04 13.26
C GLU A 131 -48.12 11.29 13.97
N ARG A 132 -49.14 11.78 13.22
CA ARG A 132 -50.52 11.97 13.74
C ARG A 132 -51.16 10.65 14.18
N CYS A 133 -51.00 9.58 13.38
CA CYS A 133 -51.47 8.26 13.71
C CYS A 133 -50.93 7.79 15.08
N ARG A 134 -49.62 7.90 15.32
CA ARG A 134 -48.98 7.55 16.57
C ARG A 134 -49.48 8.31 17.78
N LYS A 135 -49.67 9.63 17.59
CA LYS A 135 -50.15 10.52 18.67
C LYS A 135 -51.59 10.25 19.09
N LEU A 136 -52.42 9.84 18.16
CA LEU A 136 -53.83 9.60 18.40
C LEU A 136 -54.06 8.32 19.21
N ASP A 137 -53.38 7.25 18.86
CA ASP A 137 -53.50 5.95 19.56
C ASP A 137 -52.11 5.33 19.81
N PRO A 138 -51.35 5.85 20.80
CA PRO A 138 -49.97 5.42 21.05
C PRO A 138 -49.80 3.95 21.42
N LYS A 139 -50.88 3.31 21.90
CA LYS A 139 -50.89 1.91 22.31
C LYS A 139 -51.61 0.99 21.31
N GLY A 140 -52.21 1.56 20.29
CA GLY A 140 -52.91 0.86 19.25
C GLY A 140 -52.00 0.10 18.31
N ARG A 141 -52.56 -0.86 17.62
CA ARG A 141 -51.84 -1.73 16.66
C ARG A 141 -51.12 -0.89 15.59
N TYR A 142 -51.77 0.18 15.10
CA TYR A 142 -51.23 0.98 14.00
C TYR A 142 -50.13 1.92 14.42
N ALA A 143 -49.96 2.23 15.71
CA ALA A 143 -48.85 3.05 16.18
C ALA A 143 -47.49 2.42 15.86
N ALA A 144 -47.31 1.11 16.12
CA ALA A 144 -46.07 0.39 15.80
C ALA A 144 -45.83 0.30 14.29
N TYR A 145 -46.87 0.08 13.48
CA TYR A 145 -46.77 0.09 12.03
C TYR A 145 -46.43 1.50 11.48
N ALA A 146 -47.07 2.54 12.05
CA ALA A 146 -46.73 3.93 11.69
C ALA A 146 -45.28 4.29 11.99
N SER A 147 -44.78 3.90 13.17
CA SER A 147 -43.37 4.05 13.52
C SER A 147 -42.45 3.32 12.54
N PHE A 148 -42.77 2.07 12.20
CA PHE A 148 -41.98 1.32 11.23
C PHE A 148 -41.89 1.98 9.86
N TYR A 149 -43.04 2.40 9.27
CA TYR A 149 -43.05 3.01 7.95
C TYR A 149 -42.50 4.44 7.96
N HIS A 150 -42.73 5.21 9.01
CA HIS A 150 -42.13 6.52 9.19
C HIS A 150 -40.59 6.43 9.28
N ALA A 151 -40.10 5.53 10.11
CA ALA A 151 -38.68 5.26 10.23
C ALA A 151 -38.07 4.75 8.91
N SER A 152 -38.77 3.85 8.21
CA SER A 152 -38.32 3.35 6.90
C SER A 152 -38.16 4.48 5.88
N ALA A 153 -39.13 5.41 5.80
CA ALA A 153 -39.05 6.57 4.93
C ALA A 153 -37.91 7.53 5.33
N ALA A 154 -37.70 7.72 6.64
CA ALA A 154 -36.62 8.57 7.15
C ALA A 154 -35.23 8.01 6.83
N LEU A 155 -35.06 6.68 6.76
CA LEU A 155 -33.78 6.03 6.38
C LEU A 155 -33.38 6.29 4.91
N GLU A 156 -34.33 6.56 4.03
CA GLU A 156 -34.07 6.90 2.62
C GLU A 156 -33.86 8.41 2.41
N SER A 157 -33.90 9.23 3.47
CA SER A 157 -33.70 10.67 3.39
C SER A 157 -32.25 11.03 3.06
N ALA A 158 -32.06 12.11 2.30
CA ALA A 158 -30.73 12.70 2.09
C ALA A 158 -30.14 13.30 3.38
N ASP A 159 -30.99 13.73 4.33
CA ASP A 159 -30.56 14.29 5.61
C ASP A 159 -30.06 13.20 6.58
N ALA A 160 -28.79 13.29 6.96
CA ALA A 160 -28.16 12.36 7.91
C ALA A 160 -28.82 12.40 9.30
N ALA A 161 -29.34 13.55 9.73
CA ALA A 161 -30.02 13.67 11.03
C ALA A 161 -31.39 12.96 10.99
N ALA A 162 -32.11 13.05 9.85
CA ALA A 162 -33.34 12.30 9.63
C ALA A 162 -33.06 10.78 9.62
N ARG A 163 -32.03 10.31 8.93
CA ARG A 163 -31.65 8.87 8.94
C ARG A 163 -31.32 8.37 10.35
N ARG A 164 -30.58 9.13 11.16
CA ARG A 164 -30.26 8.75 12.56
C ARG A 164 -31.53 8.64 13.41
N ARG A 165 -32.45 9.61 13.29
CA ARG A 165 -33.75 9.56 13.99
C ARG A 165 -34.58 8.36 13.56
N GLY A 166 -34.65 8.10 12.24
CA GLY A 166 -35.33 6.93 11.69
C GLY A 166 -34.76 5.62 12.22
N LEU A 167 -33.43 5.49 12.30
CA LEU A 167 -32.81 4.29 12.87
C LEU A 167 -33.16 4.11 14.36
N ALA A 168 -33.13 5.20 15.15
CA ALA A 168 -33.49 5.12 16.56
C ALA A 168 -34.96 4.69 16.74
N GLU A 169 -35.87 5.27 15.96
CA GLU A 169 -37.29 4.91 15.97
C GLU A 169 -37.52 3.46 15.52
N LEU A 170 -36.78 2.98 14.51
CA LEU A 170 -36.83 1.59 14.06
C LEU A 170 -36.36 0.63 15.17
N MET A 171 -35.35 1.03 15.95
CA MET A 171 -34.89 0.24 17.08
C MET A 171 -35.93 0.14 18.21
N GLU A 172 -36.77 1.16 18.41
CA GLU A 172 -37.93 1.07 19.33
C GLU A 172 -38.93 0.01 18.86
N VAL A 173 -39.16 -0.08 17.53
CA VAL A 173 -40.03 -1.14 16.96
C VAL A 173 -39.42 -2.53 17.19
N VAL A 174 -38.09 -2.67 17.08
CA VAL A 174 -37.37 -3.94 17.35
C VAL A 174 -37.61 -4.45 18.77
N TYR A 175 -37.75 -3.54 19.74
CA TYR A 175 -38.01 -3.89 21.13
C TYR A 175 -39.52 -3.92 21.46
N GLY A 176 -40.37 -3.70 20.48
CA GLY A 176 -41.84 -3.76 20.62
C GLY A 176 -42.39 -5.15 20.81
N LYS A 177 -43.72 -5.23 21.00
CA LYS A 177 -44.42 -6.50 21.26
C LYS A 177 -44.77 -7.31 20.00
N ASP A 178 -44.77 -6.66 18.82
CA ASP A 178 -45.10 -7.31 17.54
C ASP A 178 -43.84 -7.98 16.96
N ALA A 179 -43.77 -9.29 17.13
CA ALA A 179 -42.62 -10.10 16.72
C ALA A 179 -42.40 -10.07 15.18
N ALA A 180 -43.47 -9.98 14.39
CA ALA A 180 -43.38 -9.95 12.94
C ALA A 180 -42.80 -8.59 12.49
N LEU A 181 -43.27 -7.51 13.08
CA LEU A 181 -42.77 -6.17 12.79
C LEU A 181 -41.35 -5.96 13.30
N ALA A 182 -41.04 -6.48 14.50
CA ALA A 182 -39.67 -6.45 15.06
C ALA A 182 -38.66 -7.16 14.16
N LYS A 183 -39.03 -8.27 13.56
CA LYS A 183 -38.21 -9.00 12.58
C LYS A 183 -37.90 -8.15 11.36
N ASP A 184 -38.90 -7.50 10.77
CA ASP A 184 -38.70 -6.64 9.59
C ASP A 184 -37.89 -5.40 9.93
N ALA A 185 -38.11 -4.84 11.12
CA ALA A 185 -37.32 -3.71 11.63
C ALA A 185 -35.84 -4.07 11.84
N LEU A 186 -35.54 -5.25 12.39
CA LEU A 186 -34.17 -5.75 12.54
C LEU A 186 -33.44 -5.86 11.20
N TYR A 187 -34.13 -6.46 10.22
CA TYR A 187 -33.54 -6.63 8.89
C TYR A 187 -33.26 -5.27 8.23
N LEU A 188 -34.24 -4.38 8.26
CA LEU A 188 -34.10 -3.04 7.67
C LEU A 188 -33.01 -2.20 8.35
N ALA A 189 -32.92 -2.25 9.68
CA ALA A 189 -31.87 -1.60 10.44
C ALA A 189 -30.48 -2.14 10.07
N ALA A 190 -30.36 -3.45 9.90
CA ALA A 190 -29.11 -4.09 9.51
C ALA A 190 -28.67 -3.70 8.10
N VAL A 191 -29.60 -3.70 7.13
CA VAL A 191 -29.33 -3.26 5.75
C VAL A 191 -28.90 -1.79 5.71
N HIS A 192 -29.56 -0.93 6.49
CA HIS A 192 -29.20 0.48 6.59
C HIS A 192 -27.80 0.65 7.20
N SER A 193 -27.51 -0.03 8.32
CA SER A 193 -26.17 0.01 8.95
C SER A 193 -25.07 -0.48 7.99
N TYR A 194 -25.34 -1.50 7.17
CA TYR A 194 -24.43 -1.95 6.13
C TYR A 194 -24.15 -0.88 5.08
N ARG A 195 -25.19 -0.20 4.58
CA ARG A 195 -25.09 0.89 3.59
C ARG A 195 -24.29 2.09 4.13
N GLU A 196 -24.45 2.40 5.42
CA GLU A 196 -23.69 3.45 6.13
C GLU A 196 -22.27 2.99 6.55
N ALA A 197 -21.79 1.86 6.04
CA ALA A 197 -20.50 1.24 6.37
C ALA A 197 -20.31 0.93 7.88
N LYS A 198 -21.38 0.84 8.66
CA LYS A 198 -21.38 0.43 10.07
C LYS A 198 -21.48 -1.10 10.17
N TYR A 199 -20.47 -1.77 9.66
CA TYR A 199 -20.50 -3.22 9.45
C TYR A 199 -20.66 -4.03 10.73
N GLY A 200 -20.02 -3.62 11.82
CA GLY A 200 -20.16 -4.28 13.12
C GLY A 200 -21.59 -4.21 13.69
N GLU A 201 -22.27 -3.04 13.55
CA GLU A 201 -23.67 -2.89 13.94
C GLU A 201 -24.59 -3.77 13.08
N SER A 202 -24.38 -3.78 11.76
CA SER A 202 -25.12 -4.63 10.83
C SER A 202 -24.98 -6.11 11.21
N ALA A 203 -23.77 -6.61 11.42
CA ALA A 203 -23.50 -7.98 11.80
C ALA A 203 -24.19 -8.37 13.13
N ALA A 204 -24.16 -7.49 14.13
CA ALA A 204 -24.81 -7.70 15.42
C ALA A 204 -26.34 -7.82 15.28
N LEU A 205 -26.97 -6.94 14.48
CA LEU A 205 -28.42 -6.97 14.21
C LEU A 205 -28.81 -8.25 13.46
N LEU A 206 -28.03 -8.67 12.46
CA LEU A 206 -28.29 -9.89 11.70
C LEU A 206 -28.11 -11.16 12.55
N LYS A 207 -27.12 -11.19 13.43
CA LYS A 207 -26.95 -12.27 14.40
C LYS A 207 -28.12 -12.36 15.36
N ARG A 208 -28.66 -11.21 15.79
CA ARG A 208 -29.90 -11.17 16.60
C ARG A 208 -31.10 -11.67 15.81
N TYR A 209 -31.23 -11.27 14.53
CA TYR A 209 -32.28 -11.79 13.64
C TYR A 209 -32.25 -13.32 13.55
N GLN A 210 -31.07 -13.90 13.26
CA GLN A 210 -30.89 -15.34 13.15
C GLN A 210 -31.31 -16.08 14.44
N LYS A 211 -31.01 -15.50 15.60
CA LYS A 211 -31.35 -16.06 16.90
C LYS A 211 -32.86 -16.00 17.18
N LEU A 212 -33.51 -14.92 16.77
CA LEU A 212 -34.95 -14.71 17.04
C LEU A 212 -35.86 -15.43 16.04
N CYS A 213 -35.40 -15.65 14.81
CA CYS A 213 -36.18 -16.14 13.69
C CYS A 213 -35.50 -17.33 12.98
N PRO A 214 -35.23 -18.46 13.67
CA PRO A 214 -34.43 -19.56 13.12
C PRO A 214 -35.12 -20.33 11.97
N GLY A 215 -36.39 -20.12 11.71
CA GLY A 215 -37.17 -20.74 10.62
C GLY A 215 -37.61 -19.76 9.52
N ASP A 216 -37.08 -18.53 9.50
CA ASP A 216 -37.53 -17.52 8.55
C ASP A 216 -36.99 -17.79 7.13
N ALA A 217 -37.86 -17.57 6.12
CA ALA A 217 -37.51 -17.75 4.71
C ALA A 217 -36.33 -16.89 4.24
N ARG A 218 -36.07 -15.74 4.89
CA ARG A 218 -34.96 -14.82 4.58
C ARG A 218 -33.64 -15.21 5.22
N LEU A 219 -33.54 -16.32 5.96
CA LEU A 219 -32.29 -16.70 6.64
C LEU A 219 -31.09 -16.84 5.71
N GLY A 220 -31.29 -17.27 4.47
CA GLY A 220 -30.23 -17.32 3.46
C GLY A 220 -29.67 -15.92 3.16
N GLU A 221 -30.56 -14.96 2.93
CA GLU A 221 -30.19 -13.57 2.68
C GLU A 221 -29.52 -12.90 3.90
N VAL A 222 -30.08 -13.16 5.09
CA VAL A 222 -29.53 -12.68 6.36
C VAL A 222 -28.12 -13.23 6.59
N ARG A 223 -27.84 -14.49 6.28
CA ARG A 223 -26.51 -15.10 6.37
C ARG A 223 -25.52 -14.45 5.40
N ARG A 224 -25.94 -14.24 4.14
CA ARG A 224 -25.10 -13.54 3.15
C ARG A 224 -24.71 -12.15 3.63
N LEU A 225 -25.70 -11.37 4.05
CA LEU A 225 -25.45 -10.01 4.53
C LEU A 225 -24.60 -9.99 5.81
N ALA A 226 -24.80 -10.96 6.72
CA ALA A 226 -23.96 -11.10 7.92
C ALA A 226 -22.51 -11.43 7.56
N ALA A 227 -22.30 -12.38 6.66
CA ALA A 227 -20.97 -12.75 6.19
C ALA A 227 -20.25 -11.57 5.52
N LEU A 228 -20.96 -10.82 4.67
CA LEU A 228 -20.44 -9.61 4.04
C LEU A 228 -20.13 -8.51 5.06
N SER A 229 -21.01 -8.32 6.06
CA SER A 229 -20.78 -7.34 7.12
C SER A 229 -19.53 -7.65 7.95
N GLU A 230 -19.35 -8.90 8.33
CA GLU A 230 -18.14 -9.31 9.06
C GLU A 230 -16.88 -9.20 8.20
N LEU A 231 -16.96 -9.53 6.90
CA LEU A 231 -15.85 -9.39 5.96
C LEU A 231 -15.42 -7.94 5.82
N MET A 232 -16.39 -7.05 5.54
CA MET A 232 -16.16 -5.61 5.36
C MET A 232 -15.73 -4.91 6.65
N GLY A 233 -16.16 -5.45 7.80
CA GLY A 233 -15.71 -5.01 9.13
C GLY A 233 -14.31 -5.49 9.53
N GLY A 234 -13.66 -6.32 8.72
CA GLY A 234 -12.35 -6.88 9.03
C GLY A 234 -12.36 -8.07 9.99
N HIS A 235 -13.53 -8.58 10.35
CA HIS A 235 -13.70 -9.70 11.28
C HIS A 235 -13.69 -11.04 10.52
N TYR A 236 -12.58 -11.37 9.87
CA TYR A 236 -12.51 -12.48 8.90
C TYR A 236 -12.88 -13.85 9.49
N ALA A 237 -12.49 -14.15 10.72
CA ALA A 237 -12.87 -15.41 11.38
C ALA A 237 -14.37 -15.50 11.62
N ALA A 238 -15.04 -14.40 11.98
CA ALA A 238 -16.49 -14.35 12.13
C ALA A 238 -17.19 -14.46 10.76
N ALA A 239 -16.64 -13.84 9.71
CA ALA A 239 -17.13 -13.99 8.35
C ALA A 239 -17.10 -15.45 7.90
N LEU A 240 -16.00 -16.18 8.16
CA LEU A 240 -15.88 -17.61 7.87
C LEU A 240 -16.93 -18.45 8.61
N ALA A 241 -17.21 -18.12 9.87
CA ALA A 241 -18.24 -18.82 10.65
C ALA A 241 -19.66 -18.65 10.09
N CYS A 242 -19.92 -17.57 9.34
CA CYS A 242 -21.19 -17.37 8.63
C CYS A 242 -21.30 -18.19 7.32
N CYS A 243 -20.18 -18.67 6.77
CA CYS A 243 -20.11 -19.34 5.48
C CYS A 243 -20.36 -20.85 5.60
N THR A 244 -21.62 -21.25 5.85
CA THR A 244 -22.02 -22.63 6.10
C THR A 244 -22.56 -23.37 4.87
N ASP A 245 -22.75 -22.67 3.74
CA ASP A 245 -23.29 -23.23 2.50
C ASP A 245 -22.34 -22.97 1.33
N ASP A 246 -21.74 -24.04 0.81
CA ASP A 246 -20.81 -23.98 -0.34
C ASP A 246 -21.54 -23.91 -1.71
N LYS A 247 -22.88 -23.92 -1.72
CA LYS A 247 -23.70 -23.73 -2.92
C LYS A 247 -24.13 -22.28 -3.14
N ASP A 248 -23.89 -21.42 -2.15
CA ASP A 248 -24.20 -19.99 -2.24
C ASP A 248 -22.98 -19.22 -2.76
N ASP A 249 -23.11 -18.55 -3.91
CA ASP A 249 -22.03 -17.82 -4.57
C ASP A 249 -21.41 -16.73 -3.69
N THR A 250 -22.22 -16.03 -2.92
CA THR A 250 -21.77 -14.95 -2.04
C THR A 250 -21.00 -15.50 -0.82
N LEU A 251 -21.46 -16.61 -0.25
CA LEU A 251 -20.77 -17.21 0.89
C LEU A 251 -19.43 -17.83 0.49
N VAL A 252 -19.33 -18.44 -0.69
CA VAL A 252 -18.04 -18.94 -1.19
C VAL A 252 -17.08 -17.79 -1.51
N PHE A 253 -17.57 -16.68 -2.09
CA PHE A 253 -16.79 -15.46 -2.28
C PHE A 253 -16.23 -14.91 -0.95
N VAL A 254 -17.09 -14.77 0.06
CA VAL A 254 -16.68 -14.31 1.40
C VAL A 254 -15.63 -15.25 1.99
N LYS A 255 -15.82 -16.57 1.86
CA LYS A 255 -14.89 -17.59 2.35
C LYS A 255 -13.50 -17.49 1.70
N ALA A 256 -13.46 -17.30 0.38
CA ALA A 256 -12.21 -17.12 -0.36
C ALA A 256 -11.50 -15.83 0.05
N THR A 257 -12.22 -14.71 0.07
CA THR A 257 -11.66 -13.40 0.41
C THR A 257 -11.21 -13.31 1.87
N ALA A 258 -11.98 -13.89 2.82
CA ALA A 258 -11.58 -13.91 4.22
C ALA A 258 -10.29 -14.72 4.45
N ASN A 259 -10.13 -15.87 3.78
CA ASN A 259 -8.89 -16.65 3.83
C ASN A 259 -7.69 -15.88 3.25
N GLU A 260 -7.88 -15.16 2.14
CA GLU A 260 -6.83 -14.30 1.57
C GLU A 260 -6.40 -13.24 2.58
N ARG A 261 -7.35 -12.53 3.19
CA ARG A 261 -7.08 -11.48 4.20
C ARG A 261 -6.43 -12.00 5.48
N MET A 262 -6.66 -13.26 5.82
CA MET A 262 -5.99 -13.96 6.95
C MET A 262 -4.61 -14.51 6.59
N GLY A 263 -4.19 -14.41 5.33
CA GLY A 263 -2.93 -14.96 4.84
C GLY A 263 -2.97 -16.45 4.47
N ASN A 264 -4.11 -17.10 4.51
CA ASN A 264 -4.31 -18.50 4.13
C ASN A 264 -4.39 -18.64 2.59
N ARG A 265 -3.33 -18.24 1.91
CA ARG A 265 -3.31 -18.04 0.44
C ARG A 265 -3.64 -19.31 -0.35
N ASP A 266 -3.16 -20.47 0.06
CA ASP A 266 -3.40 -21.73 -0.65
C ASP A 266 -4.88 -22.11 -0.62
N GLU A 267 -5.53 -21.98 0.53
CA GLU A 267 -6.97 -22.23 0.65
C GLU A 267 -7.79 -21.17 -0.10
N ALA A 268 -7.38 -19.90 -0.05
CA ALA A 268 -8.01 -18.82 -0.81
C ALA A 268 -7.95 -19.08 -2.33
N LEU A 269 -6.79 -19.48 -2.84
CA LEU A 269 -6.62 -19.85 -4.26
C LEU A 269 -7.47 -21.04 -4.67
N LYS A 270 -7.53 -22.08 -3.84
CA LYS A 270 -8.37 -23.27 -4.07
C LYS A 270 -9.85 -22.89 -4.13
N LEU A 271 -10.32 -22.08 -3.17
CA LEU A 271 -11.70 -21.60 -3.13
C LEU A 271 -12.04 -20.68 -4.31
N ALA A 272 -11.12 -19.79 -4.70
CA ALA A 272 -11.32 -18.93 -5.85
C ALA A 272 -11.44 -19.74 -7.17
N ARG A 273 -10.59 -20.75 -7.37
CA ARG A 273 -10.70 -21.66 -8.54
C ARG A 273 -12.01 -22.41 -8.53
N LYS A 274 -12.38 -23.01 -7.40
CA LYS A 274 -13.64 -23.72 -7.25
C LYS A 274 -14.84 -22.81 -7.54
N TYR A 275 -14.83 -21.57 -7.02
CA TYR A 275 -15.89 -20.61 -7.33
C TYR A 275 -16.04 -20.36 -8.83
N LEU A 276 -14.92 -20.15 -9.54
CA LEU A 276 -14.95 -19.86 -10.98
C LEU A 276 -15.47 -21.04 -11.82
N GLU A 277 -15.29 -22.26 -11.31
CA GLU A 277 -15.83 -23.48 -11.93
C GLU A 277 -17.33 -23.65 -11.59
N ASP A 278 -17.73 -23.52 -10.34
CA ASP A 278 -19.09 -23.77 -9.85
C ASP A 278 -20.06 -22.63 -10.23
N PHE A 279 -19.56 -21.39 -10.33
CA PHE A 279 -20.36 -20.17 -10.57
C PHE A 279 -19.81 -19.34 -11.76
N PRO A 280 -19.80 -19.87 -13.00
CA PRO A 280 -19.24 -19.18 -14.16
C PRO A 280 -19.93 -17.85 -14.50
N GLN A 281 -21.17 -17.66 -14.04
CA GLN A 281 -21.94 -16.41 -14.15
C GLN A 281 -22.21 -15.76 -12.78
N GLY A 282 -21.47 -16.15 -11.73
CA GLY A 282 -21.61 -15.64 -10.40
C GLY A 282 -21.32 -14.13 -10.31
N ARG A 283 -22.07 -13.43 -9.46
CA ARG A 283 -21.96 -11.95 -9.32
C ARG A 283 -20.59 -11.48 -8.85
N HIS A 284 -19.81 -12.34 -8.21
CA HIS A 284 -18.48 -12.04 -7.68
C HIS A 284 -17.34 -12.59 -8.54
N ARG A 285 -17.66 -13.11 -9.74
CA ARG A 285 -16.70 -13.75 -10.64
C ARG A 285 -15.51 -12.85 -10.96
N ASP A 286 -15.77 -11.63 -11.42
CA ASP A 286 -14.70 -10.69 -11.81
C ASP A 286 -13.82 -10.30 -10.61
N ALA A 287 -14.43 -10.11 -9.44
CA ALA A 287 -13.71 -9.79 -8.22
C ALA A 287 -12.78 -10.93 -7.79
N LEU A 288 -13.27 -12.19 -7.83
CA LEU A 288 -12.45 -13.35 -7.49
C LEU A 288 -11.40 -13.68 -8.54
N GLU A 289 -11.68 -13.44 -9.83
CA GLU A 289 -10.67 -13.58 -10.89
C GLU A 289 -9.53 -12.59 -10.68
N LEU A 290 -9.86 -11.34 -10.30
CA LEU A 290 -8.88 -10.32 -9.95
C LEU A 290 -8.03 -10.75 -8.75
N GLU A 291 -8.66 -11.17 -7.64
CA GLU A 291 -7.95 -11.62 -6.45
C GLU A 291 -7.11 -12.88 -6.72
N ARG A 292 -7.62 -13.83 -7.48
CA ARG A 292 -6.86 -15.00 -7.94
C ARG A 292 -5.63 -14.59 -8.73
N ALA A 293 -5.80 -13.70 -9.71
CA ALA A 293 -4.70 -13.21 -10.53
C ALA A 293 -3.62 -12.52 -9.68
N ARG A 294 -4.02 -11.73 -8.69
CA ARG A 294 -3.10 -11.09 -7.74
C ARG A 294 -2.31 -12.09 -6.90
N MET A 295 -3.00 -13.12 -6.37
CA MET A 295 -2.35 -14.17 -5.59
C MET A 295 -1.40 -15.03 -6.44
N GLU A 296 -1.81 -15.38 -7.67
CA GLU A 296 -0.99 -16.14 -8.62
C GLU A 296 0.25 -15.34 -9.05
N PHE A 297 0.11 -14.02 -9.24
CA PHE A 297 1.25 -13.15 -9.48
C PHE A 297 2.26 -13.19 -8.34
N ASP A 298 1.80 -13.00 -7.09
CA ASP A 298 2.68 -13.01 -5.91
C ASP A 298 3.41 -14.36 -5.76
N ALA A 299 2.72 -15.47 -6.00
CA ALA A 299 3.30 -16.80 -5.96
C ALA A 299 4.34 -17.01 -7.07
N ALA A 300 4.02 -16.62 -8.30
CA ALA A 300 4.91 -16.73 -9.45
C ALA A 300 6.15 -15.82 -9.32
N ALA A 301 5.98 -14.60 -8.85
CA ALA A 301 7.08 -13.67 -8.58
C ALA A 301 8.04 -14.23 -7.50
N LYS A 302 7.48 -14.82 -6.44
CA LYS A 302 8.28 -15.44 -5.36
C LYS A 302 9.03 -16.69 -5.83
N SER A 303 8.44 -17.50 -6.71
CA SER A 303 9.08 -18.70 -7.28
C SER A 303 10.02 -18.39 -8.44
N GLY A 304 10.07 -17.15 -8.94
CA GLY A 304 10.85 -16.75 -10.12
C GLY A 304 10.25 -17.18 -11.47
N ASP A 305 8.99 -17.64 -11.51
CA ASP A 305 8.29 -18.01 -12.75
C ASP A 305 7.78 -16.75 -13.44
N LYS A 306 8.66 -16.16 -14.25
CA LYS A 306 8.41 -14.88 -14.94
C LYS A 306 7.23 -14.93 -15.91
N ALA A 307 7.03 -16.07 -16.60
CA ALA A 307 5.95 -16.23 -17.58
C ALA A 307 4.58 -16.25 -16.88
N LYS A 308 4.45 -17.03 -15.80
CA LYS A 308 3.21 -17.05 -14.99
C LYS A 308 2.96 -15.72 -14.30
N ALA A 309 4.01 -15.04 -13.81
CA ALA A 309 3.87 -13.72 -13.21
C ALA A 309 3.30 -12.71 -14.22
N LEU A 310 3.82 -12.71 -15.45
CA LEU A 310 3.33 -11.81 -16.51
C LEU A 310 1.89 -12.12 -16.92
N ASP A 311 1.54 -13.39 -17.10
CA ASP A 311 0.16 -13.80 -17.42
C ASP A 311 -0.81 -13.38 -16.30
N ALA A 312 -0.48 -13.68 -15.06
CA ALA A 312 -1.30 -13.31 -13.91
C ALA A 312 -1.46 -11.78 -13.77
N ALA A 313 -0.38 -11.01 -13.97
CA ALA A 313 -0.45 -9.55 -13.92
C ALA A 313 -1.34 -8.98 -15.04
N LYS A 314 -1.24 -9.48 -16.27
CA LYS A 314 -2.11 -9.08 -17.39
C LYS A 314 -3.59 -9.38 -17.10
N ARG A 315 -3.89 -10.54 -16.50
CA ARG A 315 -5.25 -10.87 -16.09
C ARG A 315 -5.75 -9.92 -15.00
N ALA A 316 -4.92 -9.58 -13.99
CA ALA A 316 -5.30 -8.63 -12.95
C ALA A 316 -5.66 -7.25 -13.54
N VAL A 317 -4.90 -6.76 -14.51
CA VAL A 317 -5.22 -5.50 -15.22
C VAL A 317 -6.53 -5.60 -15.99
N ALA A 318 -6.77 -6.71 -16.69
CA ALA A 318 -7.98 -6.90 -17.48
C ALA A 318 -9.25 -6.96 -16.61
N PHE A 319 -9.23 -7.70 -15.52
CA PHE A 319 -10.38 -7.84 -14.61
C PHE A 319 -10.54 -6.66 -13.65
N GLY A 320 -9.48 -5.95 -13.33
CA GLY A 320 -9.53 -4.70 -12.56
C GLY A 320 -10.12 -3.50 -13.31
N LYS A 321 -10.65 -3.71 -14.52
CA LYS A 321 -11.21 -2.67 -15.42
C LYS A 321 -10.24 -1.52 -15.72
N GLY A 322 -8.93 -1.82 -15.71
CA GLY A 322 -7.87 -0.87 -16.09
C GLY A 322 -7.67 0.32 -15.16
N ALA A 323 -8.41 0.40 -14.07
CA ALA A 323 -8.49 1.63 -13.27
C ALA A 323 -7.61 1.63 -12.00
N VAL A 324 -6.83 0.59 -11.73
CA VAL A 324 -6.05 0.48 -10.49
C VAL A 324 -4.56 0.57 -10.80
N ALA A 325 -3.95 1.66 -10.36
CA ALA A 325 -2.51 1.89 -10.51
C ALA A 325 -1.67 0.71 -10.02
N PHE A 326 -2.06 0.12 -8.90
CA PHE A 326 -1.38 -1.01 -8.28
C PHE A 326 -1.23 -2.24 -9.19
N ASP A 327 -2.28 -2.64 -9.91
CA ASP A 327 -2.23 -3.80 -10.80
C ASP A 327 -1.42 -3.50 -12.07
N ARG A 328 -1.49 -2.27 -12.57
CA ARG A 328 -0.69 -1.80 -13.69
C ARG A 328 0.80 -1.70 -13.34
N LEU A 329 1.14 -1.25 -12.14
CA LEU A 329 2.51 -1.26 -11.62
C LEU A 329 3.07 -2.68 -11.54
N ARG A 330 2.26 -3.65 -11.10
CA ARG A 330 2.65 -5.07 -11.09
C ARG A 330 2.84 -5.62 -12.50
N CYS A 331 1.99 -5.21 -13.45
CA CYS A 331 2.12 -5.60 -14.84
C CYS A 331 3.42 -5.05 -15.45
N ALA A 332 3.75 -3.79 -15.21
CA ALA A 332 5.00 -3.19 -15.64
C ALA A 332 6.21 -3.92 -15.03
N TRP A 333 6.16 -4.24 -13.75
CA TRP A 333 7.22 -5.01 -13.09
C TRP A 333 7.34 -6.44 -13.67
N ALA A 334 6.22 -7.11 -13.95
CA ALA A 334 6.23 -8.43 -14.57
C ALA A 334 6.84 -8.41 -15.99
N LEU A 335 6.56 -7.37 -16.77
CA LEU A 335 7.19 -7.14 -18.08
C LEU A 335 8.71 -6.99 -17.94
N GLU A 336 9.16 -6.24 -16.94
CA GLU A 336 10.58 -6.07 -16.64
C GLU A 336 11.25 -7.40 -16.28
N LEU A 337 10.64 -8.20 -15.40
CA LEU A 337 11.13 -9.54 -15.05
C LEU A 337 11.19 -10.50 -16.25
N ALA A 338 10.25 -10.37 -17.19
CA ALA A 338 10.22 -11.14 -18.43
C ALA A 338 11.27 -10.69 -19.46
N GLY A 339 11.97 -9.59 -19.21
CA GLY A 339 12.97 -9.00 -20.11
C GLY A 339 12.38 -8.05 -21.15
N GLU A 340 11.08 -7.72 -21.06
CA GLU A 340 10.39 -6.78 -21.94
C GLU A 340 10.52 -5.32 -21.42
N ALA A 341 11.77 -4.88 -21.21
CA ALA A 341 12.08 -3.63 -20.50
C ALA A 341 11.43 -2.39 -21.14
N GLU A 342 11.43 -2.29 -22.46
CA GLU A 342 10.83 -1.14 -23.17
C GLU A 342 9.31 -1.05 -22.94
N LYS A 343 8.62 -2.19 -22.94
CA LYS A 343 7.19 -2.24 -22.64
C LYS A 343 6.92 -1.91 -21.18
N ALA A 344 7.78 -2.38 -20.27
CA ALA A 344 7.69 -2.04 -18.85
C ALA A 344 7.84 -0.55 -18.62
N GLU A 345 8.83 0.08 -19.24
CA GLU A 345 9.09 1.52 -19.17
C GLU A 345 7.93 2.35 -19.72
N ALA A 346 7.33 1.92 -20.83
CA ALA A 346 6.15 2.55 -21.41
C ALA A 346 4.93 2.44 -20.47
N GLU A 347 4.74 1.28 -19.85
CA GLU A 347 3.64 1.08 -18.91
C GLU A 347 3.83 1.88 -17.61
N TYR A 348 5.04 1.96 -17.05
CA TYR A 348 5.34 2.85 -15.93
C TYR A 348 5.03 4.32 -16.26
N ALA A 349 5.44 4.80 -17.43
CA ALA A 349 5.15 6.17 -17.87
C ALA A 349 3.63 6.41 -18.02
N SER A 350 2.90 5.43 -18.56
CA SER A 350 1.45 5.50 -18.69
C SER A 350 0.76 5.55 -17.32
N VAL A 351 1.21 4.72 -16.35
CA VAL A 351 0.68 4.77 -14.97
C VAL A 351 0.87 6.15 -14.36
N ALA A 352 2.06 6.73 -14.48
CA ALA A 352 2.32 8.06 -13.94
C ALA A 352 1.43 9.15 -14.56
N LYS A 353 1.16 9.04 -15.86
CA LYS A 353 0.27 9.96 -16.59
C LYS A 353 -1.20 9.81 -16.18
N ASP A 354 -1.67 8.57 -16.02
CA ASP A 354 -3.07 8.27 -15.74
C ASP A 354 -3.46 8.51 -14.25
N PHE A 355 -2.46 8.46 -13.36
CA PHE A 355 -2.64 8.67 -11.91
C PHE A 355 -1.76 9.81 -11.36
N PRO A 356 -1.86 11.03 -11.89
CA PRO A 356 -1.00 12.14 -11.51
C PRO A 356 -1.25 12.59 -10.06
N GLY A 357 -0.19 13.05 -9.38
CA GLY A 357 -0.26 13.63 -8.04
C GLY A 357 -0.57 12.62 -6.92
N LYS A 358 -0.45 11.34 -7.17
CA LYS A 358 -0.57 10.26 -6.19
C LYS A 358 0.76 9.56 -6.01
N GLY A 359 0.96 8.89 -4.87
CA GLY A 359 2.12 8.05 -4.61
C GLY A 359 2.41 7.02 -5.71
N ASP A 360 1.37 6.59 -6.41
CA ASP A 360 1.47 5.67 -7.55
C ASP A 360 2.31 6.23 -8.71
N ALA A 361 2.14 7.52 -9.03
CA ALA A 361 2.95 8.19 -10.07
C ALA A 361 4.43 8.25 -9.66
N ALA A 362 4.69 8.61 -8.41
CA ALA A 362 6.05 8.65 -7.88
C ALA A 362 6.72 7.26 -7.88
N GLU A 363 5.99 6.22 -7.47
CA GLU A 363 6.45 4.84 -7.50
C GLU A 363 6.71 4.36 -8.93
N ALA A 364 5.82 4.66 -9.88
CA ALA A 364 5.96 4.30 -11.28
C ALA A 364 7.24 4.90 -11.88
N MET A 365 7.46 6.20 -11.68
CA MET A 365 8.63 6.88 -12.22
C MET A 365 9.92 6.47 -11.53
N TYR A 366 9.87 6.17 -10.23
CA TYR A 366 11.02 5.61 -9.52
C TYR A 366 11.41 4.23 -10.07
N ARG A 367 10.44 3.32 -10.26
CA ARG A 367 10.71 1.98 -10.83
C ARG A 367 11.20 2.05 -12.26
N ARG A 368 10.61 2.93 -13.08
CA ARG A 368 11.11 3.21 -14.43
C ARG A 368 12.57 3.62 -14.41
N ALA A 369 12.92 4.53 -13.53
CA ALA A 369 14.30 4.98 -13.39
C ALA A 369 15.25 3.84 -12.98
N MET A 370 14.83 2.96 -12.04
CA MET A 370 15.63 1.80 -11.65
C MET A 370 15.86 0.82 -12.82
N SER A 371 14.87 0.66 -13.70
CA SER A 371 15.01 -0.12 -14.94
C SER A 371 16.03 0.52 -15.89
N LEU A 372 15.91 1.82 -16.10
CA LEU A 372 16.82 2.60 -16.95
C LEU A 372 18.27 2.62 -16.43
N LEU A 373 18.47 2.74 -15.10
CA LEU A 373 19.79 2.68 -14.46
C LEU A 373 20.50 1.34 -14.70
N ARG A 374 19.77 0.22 -14.60
CA ARG A 374 20.33 -1.13 -14.88
C ARG A 374 20.78 -1.30 -16.33
N ARG A 375 20.20 -0.51 -17.24
CA ARG A 375 20.55 -0.46 -18.67
C ARG A 375 21.52 0.68 -19.01
N GLU A 376 22.06 1.34 -18.00
CA GLU A 376 22.99 2.47 -18.12
C GLU A 376 22.46 3.65 -18.95
N GLN A 377 21.13 3.81 -19.01
CA GLN A 377 20.46 4.92 -19.70
C GLN A 377 20.34 6.13 -18.77
N TRP A 378 21.50 6.71 -18.43
CA TRP A 378 21.65 7.69 -17.37
C TRP A 378 20.76 8.92 -17.54
N ALA A 379 20.73 9.53 -18.72
CA ALA A 379 19.94 10.74 -18.98
C ALA A 379 18.42 10.49 -18.83
N ALA A 380 17.92 9.37 -19.33
CA ALA A 380 16.51 9.00 -19.19
C ALA A 380 16.14 8.66 -17.74
N ALA A 381 17.07 8.02 -17.01
CA ALA A 381 16.91 7.74 -15.58
C ALA A 381 16.86 9.03 -14.76
N GLU A 382 17.72 10.00 -15.05
CA GLU A 382 17.74 11.31 -14.38
C GLU A 382 16.38 12.01 -14.50
N LEU A 383 15.80 12.07 -15.71
CA LEU A 383 14.47 12.65 -15.95
C LEU A 383 13.39 11.92 -15.17
N SER A 384 13.39 10.58 -15.21
CA SER A 384 12.38 9.79 -14.47
C SER A 384 12.48 9.98 -12.96
N LEU A 385 13.69 10.12 -12.41
CA LEU A 385 13.88 10.41 -10.98
C LEU A 385 13.44 11.84 -10.62
N ALA A 386 13.66 12.81 -11.53
CA ALA A 386 13.16 14.16 -11.33
C ALA A 386 11.62 14.19 -11.25
N GLU A 387 10.94 13.45 -12.14
CA GLU A 387 9.49 13.31 -12.12
C GLU A 387 8.99 12.57 -10.86
N ALA A 388 9.68 11.51 -10.41
CA ALA A 388 9.37 10.83 -9.16
C ALA A 388 9.44 11.76 -7.94
N LEU A 389 10.48 12.58 -7.86
CA LEU A 389 10.67 13.57 -6.80
C LEU A 389 9.59 14.67 -6.86
N ALA A 390 9.22 15.13 -8.05
CA ALA A 390 8.16 16.11 -8.27
C ALA A 390 6.77 15.55 -7.91
N SER A 391 6.56 14.24 -8.10
CA SER A 391 5.31 13.54 -7.77
C SER A 391 5.16 13.20 -6.28
N GLY A 392 6.14 13.59 -5.45
CA GLY A 392 6.01 13.51 -3.99
C GLY A 392 6.47 12.20 -3.37
N ILE A 393 7.49 11.56 -3.94
CA ILE A 393 8.17 10.44 -3.26
C ILE A 393 8.78 10.93 -1.95
N ASP A 394 8.58 10.19 -0.87
CA ASP A 394 8.96 10.58 0.48
C ASP A 394 9.86 9.55 1.20
N GLY A 395 10.21 9.87 2.45
CA GLY A 395 10.98 8.99 3.32
C GLY A 395 12.33 8.57 2.75
N GLU A 396 12.72 7.34 3.05
CA GLU A 396 13.98 6.73 2.58
C GLU A 396 14.09 6.69 1.05
N ARG A 397 12.96 6.48 0.35
CA ARG A 397 12.93 6.47 -1.11
C ARG A 397 13.25 7.82 -1.72
N ARG A 398 12.91 8.92 -1.05
CA ARG A 398 13.30 10.27 -1.49
C ARG A 398 14.82 10.43 -1.46
N ALA A 399 15.47 9.99 -0.40
CA ALA A 399 16.93 10.05 -0.29
C ALA A 399 17.61 9.21 -1.38
N LEU A 400 17.11 7.99 -1.62
CA LEU A 400 17.60 7.12 -2.69
C LEU A 400 17.34 7.69 -4.10
N ALA A 401 16.18 8.32 -4.32
CA ALA A 401 15.88 8.97 -5.60
C ALA A 401 16.82 10.15 -5.88
N LEU A 402 17.12 10.96 -4.87
CA LEU A 402 18.11 12.05 -4.97
C LEU A 402 19.52 11.49 -5.25
N TYR A 403 19.90 10.42 -4.56
CA TYR A 403 21.17 9.76 -4.77
C TYR A 403 21.32 9.24 -6.19
N TRP A 404 20.38 8.43 -6.66
CA TRP A 404 20.43 7.87 -8.01
C TRP A 404 20.32 8.94 -9.10
N ARG A 405 19.54 10.00 -8.86
CA ARG A 405 19.51 11.16 -9.75
C ARG A 405 20.87 11.84 -9.82
N GLY A 406 21.52 12.04 -8.67
CA GLY A 406 22.86 12.59 -8.59
C GLY A 406 23.90 11.74 -9.33
N VAL A 407 23.86 10.41 -9.13
CA VAL A 407 24.71 9.46 -9.86
C VAL A 407 24.46 9.56 -11.37
N ALA A 408 23.19 9.52 -11.78
CA ALA A 408 22.80 9.61 -13.19
C ALA A 408 23.27 10.92 -13.84
N SER A 409 23.13 12.05 -13.13
CA SER A 409 23.57 13.37 -13.57
C SER A 409 25.10 13.44 -13.76
N VAL A 410 25.88 12.92 -12.79
CA VAL A 410 27.34 12.80 -12.93
C VAL A 410 27.72 11.93 -14.12
N ARG A 411 27.07 10.79 -14.32
CA ARG A 411 27.33 9.88 -15.44
C ARG A 411 26.92 10.45 -16.80
N SER A 412 25.93 11.35 -16.83
CA SER A 412 25.51 12.09 -18.03
C SER A 412 26.38 13.29 -18.36
N GLY A 413 27.41 13.60 -17.53
CA GLY A 413 28.31 14.70 -17.72
C GLY A 413 27.94 16.00 -17.00
N HIS A 414 26.83 16.02 -16.25
CA HIS A 414 26.35 17.17 -15.46
C HIS A 414 26.92 17.13 -14.04
N ALA A 415 28.25 17.07 -13.92
CA ALA A 415 28.90 16.77 -12.63
C ALA A 415 28.56 17.77 -11.51
N ALA A 416 28.42 19.06 -11.79
CA ALA A 416 28.12 20.09 -10.78
C ALA A 416 26.70 19.90 -10.19
N GLU A 417 25.70 19.65 -11.05
CA GLU A 417 24.33 19.38 -10.64
C GLU A 417 24.23 18.05 -9.87
N GLY A 418 24.89 17.01 -10.38
CA GLY A 418 24.93 15.71 -9.74
C GLY A 418 25.52 15.77 -8.34
N VAL A 419 26.61 16.52 -8.13
CA VAL A 419 27.21 16.72 -6.79
C VAL A 419 26.26 17.44 -5.83
N ALA A 420 25.51 18.44 -6.31
CA ALA A 420 24.52 19.12 -5.50
C ALA A 420 23.42 18.14 -5.04
N LEU A 421 22.91 17.33 -5.96
CA LEU A 421 21.92 16.28 -5.66
C LEU A 421 22.44 15.22 -4.67
N LEU A 422 23.71 14.79 -4.82
CA LEU A 422 24.34 13.86 -3.89
C LEU A 422 24.47 14.46 -2.47
N LYS A 423 24.83 15.75 -2.36
CA LYS A 423 24.86 16.45 -1.07
C LYS A 423 23.48 16.52 -0.41
N ASP A 424 22.45 16.78 -1.21
CA ASP A 424 21.07 16.79 -0.71
C ASP A 424 20.58 15.38 -0.33
N ALA A 425 20.99 14.35 -1.06
CA ALA A 425 20.70 12.96 -0.72
C ALA A 425 21.31 12.56 0.63
N VAL A 426 22.58 12.92 0.87
CA VAL A 426 23.25 12.68 2.16
C VAL A 426 22.53 13.37 3.31
N LYS A 427 22.08 14.63 3.12
CA LYS A 427 21.29 15.37 4.12
C LYS A 427 19.92 14.74 4.37
N ALA A 428 19.31 14.15 3.35
CA ALA A 428 18.00 13.48 3.44
C ALA A 428 18.04 12.14 4.19
N GLY A 429 19.23 11.62 4.52
CA GLY A 429 19.39 10.40 5.31
C GLY A 429 19.48 9.14 4.46
N LEU A 430 20.52 9.01 3.67
CA LEU A 430 20.84 7.78 2.92
C LEU A 430 21.20 6.61 3.84
N PRO A 431 20.91 5.37 3.43
CA PRO A 431 21.52 4.19 4.01
C PRO A 431 23.05 4.31 4.01
N LEU A 432 23.71 3.61 4.94
CA LEU A 432 25.13 3.80 5.22
C LEU A 432 26.02 3.59 4.00
N ASP A 433 25.70 2.60 3.19
CA ASP A 433 26.48 2.21 2.02
C ASP A 433 26.39 3.24 0.90
N GLU A 434 25.17 3.67 0.56
CA GLU A 434 24.91 4.70 -0.43
C GLU A 434 25.44 6.06 0.03
N SER A 435 25.37 6.34 1.34
CA SER A 435 25.93 7.57 1.92
C SER A 435 27.45 7.63 1.76
N ARG A 436 28.15 6.52 1.98
CA ARG A 436 29.61 6.41 1.78
C ARG A 436 29.99 6.61 0.32
N GLU A 437 29.23 5.96 -0.58
CA GLU A 437 29.49 6.08 -2.02
C GLU A 437 29.20 7.50 -2.53
N ALA A 438 28.10 8.11 -2.10
CA ALA A 438 27.78 9.51 -2.42
C ALA A 438 28.90 10.45 -1.96
N ARG A 439 29.40 10.31 -0.74
CA ARG A 439 30.49 11.12 -0.20
C ARG A 439 31.81 10.89 -0.96
N LEU A 440 32.09 9.67 -1.40
CA LEU A 440 33.25 9.37 -2.24
C LEU A 440 33.14 10.08 -3.59
N MET A 441 31.98 10.04 -4.24
CA MET A 441 31.75 10.75 -5.51
C MET A 441 31.86 12.27 -5.34
N ILE A 442 31.39 12.82 -4.23
CA ILE A 442 31.52 14.24 -3.90
C ILE A 442 33.00 14.60 -3.74
N ALA A 443 33.79 13.80 -2.99
CA ALA A 443 35.20 14.02 -2.80
C ALA A 443 35.99 13.95 -4.12
N ASP A 444 35.65 13.01 -5.01
CA ASP A 444 36.23 12.90 -6.36
C ASP A 444 35.94 14.13 -7.19
N ALA A 445 34.74 14.64 -7.16
CA ALA A 445 34.35 15.83 -7.90
C ALA A 445 35.04 17.10 -7.34
N ASP A 446 35.18 17.19 -6.01
CA ASP A 446 35.93 18.29 -5.37
C ASP A 446 37.39 18.26 -5.78
N PHE A 447 38.03 17.07 -5.79
CA PHE A 447 39.41 16.91 -6.27
C PHE A 447 39.56 17.32 -7.75
N ASN A 448 38.71 16.80 -8.62
CA ASN A 448 38.73 17.07 -10.05
C ASN A 448 38.49 18.56 -10.42
N SER A 449 37.78 19.29 -9.55
CA SER A 449 37.52 20.72 -9.70
C SER A 449 38.57 21.61 -9.02
N GLY A 450 39.66 21.02 -8.52
CA GLY A 450 40.74 21.74 -7.88
C GLY A 450 40.54 22.16 -6.43
N ARG A 451 39.43 21.76 -5.82
CA ARG A 451 39.15 21.94 -4.37
C ARG A 451 39.87 20.89 -3.56
N THR A 452 41.19 20.94 -3.57
CA THR A 452 42.06 19.88 -3.05
C THR A 452 41.94 19.73 -1.53
N GLU A 453 41.78 20.80 -0.77
CA GLU A 453 41.71 20.71 0.69
C GLU A 453 40.37 20.14 1.16
N GLU A 454 39.26 20.49 0.51
CA GLU A 454 37.96 19.91 0.75
C GLU A 454 37.95 18.40 0.43
N ALA A 455 38.57 18.03 -0.71
CA ALA A 455 38.71 16.63 -1.10
C ALA A 455 39.53 15.84 -0.09
N LYS A 456 40.69 16.38 0.37
CA LYS A 456 41.50 15.75 1.42
C LYS A 456 40.72 15.51 2.70
N ALA A 457 39.99 16.52 3.18
CA ALA A 457 39.18 16.41 4.37
C ALA A 457 38.09 15.29 4.24
N ALA A 458 37.44 15.26 3.07
CA ALA A 458 36.42 14.26 2.78
C ALA A 458 36.99 12.82 2.69
N TYR A 459 38.12 12.63 2.02
CA TYR A 459 38.81 11.33 1.93
C TYR A 459 39.31 10.87 3.31
N THR A 460 39.87 11.76 4.10
CA THR A 460 40.30 11.47 5.47
C THR A 460 39.14 10.89 6.30
N GLU A 461 37.99 11.56 6.27
CA GLU A 461 36.80 11.12 7.01
C GLU A 461 36.27 9.76 6.49
N LEU A 462 36.26 9.57 5.18
CA LEU A 462 35.85 8.30 4.56
C LEU A 462 36.78 7.14 4.95
N ILE A 463 38.09 7.38 5.01
CA ILE A 463 39.07 6.35 5.42
C ILE A 463 38.84 5.96 6.88
N ARG A 464 38.62 6.95 7.76
CA ARG A 464 38.30 6.70 9.19
C ARG A 464 37.02 5.92 9.39
N GLN A 465 36.04 6.09 8.47
CA GLN A 465 34.78 5.33 8.46
C GLN A 465 34.90 3.94 7.82
N GLY A 466 36.10 3.50 7.43
CA GLY A 466 36.37 2.15 6.93
C GLY A 466 35.96 1.92 5.47
N THR A 467 36.03 2.95 4.61
CA THR A 467 35.63 2.85 3.19
C THR A 467 36.71 2.36 2.23
N LEU A 468 37.92 2.06 2.73
CA LEU A 468 39.06 1.67 1.87
C LEU A 468 38.77 0.45 0.97
N GLU A 469 38.04 -0.55 1.49
CA GLU A 469 37.71 -1.76 0.72
C GLU A 469 36.81 -1.48 -0.50
N ARG A 470 36.08 -0.35 -0.49
CA ARG A 470 35.19 0.07 -1.58
C ARG A 470 35.86 0.98 -2.61
N MET A 471 37.02 1.59 -2.29
CA MET A 471 37.68 2.55 -3.17
C MET A 471 38.33 1.90 -4.40
N GLY A 472 38.63 0.62 -4.38
CA GLY A 472 39.46 -0.05 -5.37
C GLY A 472 40.94 0.40 -5.28
N ALA A 473 41.86 -0.48 -5.70
CA ALA A 473 43.28 -0.30 -5.46
C ALA A 473 43.88 0.95 -6.10
N ALA A 474 43.50 1.28 -7.35
CA ALA A 474 43.99 2.45 -8.05
C ALA A 474 43.63 3.77 -7.34
N LYS A 475 42.39 3.87 -6.87
CA LYS A 475 41.92 5.03 -6.12
C LYS A 475 42.57 5.13 -4.75
N THR A 476 42.68 4.00 -4.03
CA THR A 476 43.35 3.91 -2.72
C THR A 476 44.78 4.41 -2.82
N LEU A 477 45.51 4.03 -3.88
CA LEU A 477 46.85 4.52 -4.13
C LEU A 477 46.91 6.04 -4.40
N SER A 478 45.98 6.55 -5.24
CA SER A 478 45.90 7.96 -5.57
C SER A 478 45.59 8.83 -4.36
N VAL A 479 44.60 8.40 -3.56
CA VAL A 479 44.20 9.07 -2.31
C VAL A 479 45.32 9.01 -1.28
N GLY A 480 45.98 7.85 -1.09
CA GLY A 480 47.12 7.72 -0.20
C GLY A 480 48.28 8.67 -0.57
N LYS A 481 48.57 8.83 -1.85
CA LYS A 481 49.58 9.82 -2.32
C LYS A 481 49.16 11.26 -2.07
N LEU A 482 47.85 11.55 -2.12
CA LEU A 482 47.29 12.87 -1.89
C LEU A 482 47.33 13.29 -0.42
N LEU A 483 47.02 12.37 0.49
CA LEU A 483 46.81 12.70 1.91
C LEU A 483 48.11 12.80 2.72
N GLY A 484 49.01 11.83 2.60
CA GLY A 484 50.15 11.70 3.52
C GLY A 484 49.76 11.23 4.91
N GLY A 485 50.73 11.14 5.82
CA GLY A 485 50.48 10.82 7.22
C GLY A 485 49.85 9.47 7.50
N GLU A 486 49.01 9.39 8.56
CA GLU A 486 48.41 8.16 9.01
C GLU A 486 47.38 7.59 8.01
N GLU A 487 46.64 8.47 7.34
CA GLU A 487 45.65 8.07 6.32
C GLU A 487 46.33 7.44 5.10
N ALA A 488 47.50 7.97 4.68
CA ALA A 488 48.31 7.35 3.63
C ALA A 488 48.87 6.00 4.08
N ARG A 489 49.23 5.86 5.36
CA ARG A 489 49.66 4.58 5.94
C ARG A 489 48.55 3.54 5.86
N LEU A 490 47.30 3.90 6.22
CA LEU A 490 46.16 3.01 6.12
C LEU A 490 45.88 2.59 4.65
N CYS A 491 45.97 3.51 3.72
CA CYS A 491 45.88 3.22 2.29
C CYS A 491 46.94 2.22 1.85
N ALA A 492 48.22 2.44 2.25
CA ALA A 492 49.33 1.59 1.91
C ALA A 492 49.14 0.16 2.51
N GLN A 493 48.75 0.06 3.77
CA GLN A 493 48.46 -1.23 4.44
C GLN A 493 47.32 -2.00 3.77
N SER A 494 46.28 -1.31 3.26
CA SER A 494 45.21 -1.94 2.49
C SER A 494 45.73 -2.52 1.17
N LEU A 495 46.58 -1.78 0.45
CA LEU A 495 47.18 -2.23 -0.82
C LEU A 495 48.12 -3.40 -0.64
N VAL A 496 48.91 -3.42 0.46
CA VAL A 496 49.82 -4.53 0.79
C VAL A 496 49.09 -5.86 0.98
N LYS A 497 47.83 -5.85 1.37
CA LYS A 497 46.99 -7.06 1.52
C LYS A 497 46.35 -7.52 0.20
N SER A 498 46.61 -6.85 -0.91
CA SER A 498 46.04 -7.21 -2.22
C SER A 498 46.61 -8.55 -2.72
N ASP A 499 45.78 -9.32 -3.43
CA ASP A 499 46.21 -10.53 -4.14
C ASP A 499 47.10 -10.20 -5.35
N SER A 500 47.00 -9.00 -5.91
CA SER A 500 47.83 -8.55 -7.02
C SER A 500 49.20 -8.08 -6.55
N ALA A 501 50.26 -8.68 -7.09
CA ALA A 501 51.63 -8.30 -6.82
C ALA A 501 51.94 -6.83 -7.19
N GLU A 502 51.28 -6.29 -8.24
CA GLU A 502 51.39 -4.89 -8.64
C GLU A 502 50.87 -3.94 -7.55
N TRP A 503 49.69 -4.24 -6.97
CA TRP A 503 49.13 -3.42 -5.91
C TRP A 503 49.88 -3.58 -4.59
N ARG A 504 50.42 -4.77 -4.28
CA ARG A 504 51.31 -4.95 -3.12
C ARG A 504 52.56 -4.14 -3.27
N GLN A 505 53.22 -4.16 -4.46
CA GLN A 505 54.38 -3.34 -4.73
C GLN A 505 54.09 -1.83 -4.55
N ALA A 506 52.97 -1.35 -5.10
CA ALA A 506 52.56 0.06 -4.96
C ALA A 506 52.27 0.38 -3.47
N GLY A 507 51.66 -0.53 -2.73
CA GLY A 507 51.38 -0.40 -1.30
C GLY A 507 52.68 -0.29 -0.47
N TYR A 508 53.62 -1.19 -0.70
CA TYR A 508 54.93 -1.12 -0.04
C TYR A 508 55.72 0.13 -0.42
N ALA A 509 55.65 0.58 -1.69
CA ALA A 509 56.30 1.83 -2.13
C ALA A 509 55.70 3.04 -1.42
N LEU A 510 54.37 3.11 -1.32
CA LEU A 510 53.67 4.18 -0.61
C LEU A 510 53.98 4.14 0.90
N LEU A 511 54.00 2.96 1.50
CA LEU A 511 54.35 2.78 2.92
C LEU A 511 55.78 3.30 3.18
N GLY A 512 56.72 2.94 2.31
CA GLY A 512 58.10 3.45 2.41
C GLY A 512 58.18 4.97 2.38
N LEU A 513 57.43 5.62 1.49
CA LEU A 513 57.36 7.10 1.40
C LEU A 513 56.75 7.72 2.68
N VAL A 514 55.72 7.13 3.23
CA VAL A 514 55.08 7.61 4.48
C VAL A 514 55.99 7.49 5.68
N GLU A 515 56.66 6.35 5.82
CA GLU A 515 57.59 6.08 6.93
C GLU A 515 58.85 6.96 6.81
N GLU A 516 59.33 7.17 5.60
CA GLU A 516 60.47 8.10 5.37
C GLU A 516 60.08 9.56 5.74
N ALA A 517 58.90 10.00 5.34
CA ALA A 517 58.42 11.35 5.69
C ALA A 517 58.20 11.50 7.22
N ALA A 518 57.87 10.43 7.92
CA ALA A 518 57.75 10.38 9.36
C ALA A 518 59.10 10.26 10.12
N GLY A 519 60.22 10.14 9.39
CA GLY A 519 61.55 9.93 9.98
C GLY A 519 61.80 8.52 10.47
N ALA A 520 60.91 7.58 10.21
CA ALA A 520 61.02 6.19 10.61
C ALA A 520 61.85 5.37 9.60
N TYR A 521 63.10 5.75 9.42
CA TYR A 521 63.95 5.23 8.36
C TYR A 521 64.09 3.72 8.31
N GLY A 522 64.14 3.04 9.44
CA GLY A 522 64.19 1.59 9.47
C GLY A 522 62.93 0.91 8.92
N ALA A 523 61.75 1.49 9.20
CA ALA A 523 60.48 1.04 8.65
C ALA A 523 60.40 1.36 7.14
N ALA A 524 60.90 2.52 6.70
CA ALA A 524 60.96 2.89 5.30
C ALA A 524 61.83 1.92 4.50
N VAL A 525 63.05 1.61 4.99
CA VAL A 525 63.95 0.61 4.39
C VAL A 525 63.28 -0.75 4.26
N TYR A 526 62.60 -1.23 5.32
CA TYR A 526 61.86 -2.50 5.27
C TYR A 526 60.81 -2.46 4.16
N ALA A 527 59.98 -1.42 4.13
CA ALA A 527 58.90 -1.26 3.13
C ALA A 527 59.45 -1.21 1.70
N TYR A 528 60.50 -0.41 1.45
CA TYR A 528 61.11 -0.33 0.12
C TYR A 528 61.75 -1.67 -0.27
N SER A 529 62.40 -2.39 0.64
CA SER A 529 62.96 -3.70 0.35
C SER A 529 61.85 -4.70 -0.06
N LYS A 530 60.71 -4.66 0.60
CA LYS A 530 59.53 -5.50 0.23
C LYS A 530 58.97 -5.10 -1.12
N ALA A 531 58.92 -3.82 -1.44
CA ALA A 531 58.48 -3.35 -2.78
C ALA A 531 59.46 -3.85 -3.89
N MET A 532 60.78 -3.94 -3.62
CA MET A 532 61.76 -4.49 -4.56
C MET A 532 61.59 -5.99 -4.82
N GLU A 533 61.09 -6.76 -3.84
CA GLU A 533 60.82 -8.21 -3.98
C GLU A 533 59.69 -8.49 -4.99
N GLU A 534 58.66 -7.63 -5.13
CA GLU A 534 57.48 -7.87 -5.96
C GLU A 534 57.71 -7.79 -7.49
N LYS A 535 58.73 -7.09 -7.97
CA LYS A 535 59.23 -7.05 -9.37
C LYS A 535 58.21 -6.80 -10.49
N CYS A 536 57.16 -5.99 -10.25
CA CYS A 536 56.06 -5.83 -11.19
C CYS A 536 56.20 -4.63 -12.15
N SER A 537 56.45 -3.40 -11.64
CA SER A 537 56.50 -2.18 -12.41
C SER A 537 57.91 -1.59 -12.43
N THR A 538 58.50 -1.40 -13.63
CA THR A 538 59.84 -0.84 -13.78
C THR A 538 59.93 0.61 -13.28
N GLU A 539 58.88 1.43 -13.51
CA GLU A 539 58.88 2.83 -13.06
C GLU A 539 58.77 2.94 -11.52
N SER A 540 57.94 2.14 -10.90
CA SER A 540 57.87 2.06 -9.43
C SER A 540 59.19 1.54 -8.83
N LEU A 541 59.76 0.50 -9.42
CA LEU A 541 61.06 -0.06 -9.00
C LEU A 541 62.18 0.94 -9.10
N ALA A 542 62.21 1.76 -10.16
CA ALA A 542 63.24 2.79 -10.35
C ALA A 542 63.25 3.79 -9.18
N ARG A 543 62.07 4.25 -8.76
CA ARG A 543 61.95 5.20 -7.65
C ARG A 543 62.24 4.54 -6.29
N VAL A 544 61.71 3.34 -6.08
CA VAL A 544 61.92 2.56 -4.83
C VAL A 544 63.38 2.24 -4.66
N ALA A 545 64.07 1.77 -5.72
CA ALA A 545 65.50 1.43 -5.68
C ALA A 545 66.35 2.65 -5.33
N LEU A 546 66.03 3.82 -5.89
CA LEU A 546 66.74 5.07 -5.57
C LEU A 546 66.56 5.44 -4.09
N ARG A 547 65.30 5.48 -3.60
CA ARG A 547 65.03 5.83 -2.18
C ARG A 547 65.64 4.88 -1.22
N LEU A 548 65.51 3.56 -1.46
CA LEU A 548 66.13 2.50 -0.65
C LEU A 548 67.66 2.72 -0.58
N GLY A 549 68.27 2.88 -1.74
CA GLY A 549 69.72 3.06 -1.80
C GLY A 549 70.21 4.33 -1.11
N VAL A 550 69.48 5.44 -1.24
CA VAL A 550 69.83 6.71 -0.55
C VAL A 550 69.65 6.57 0.98
N LEU A 551 68.65 5.90 1.45
CA LEU A 551 68.47 5.66 2.90
C LEU A 551 69.57 4.72 3.46
N GLU A 552 69.83 3.63 2.77
CA GLU A 552 70.89 2.69 3.19
C GLU A 552 72.30 3.35 3.11
N SER A 553 72.56 4.26 2.18
CA SER A 553 73.85 4.99 2.09
C SER A 553 74.05 6.00 3.21
N ARG A 554 73.01 6.48 3.89
CA ARG A 554 73.10 7.48 4.97
C ARG A 554 73.28 6.92 6.37
N GLY A 555 73.06 5.66 6.60
CA GLY A 555 73.16 5.07 7.94
C GLY A 555 72.75 3.61 8.05
N GLY A 556 72.56 2.96 6.89
CA GLY A 556 72.20 1.55 6.80
C GLY A 556 73.38 0.69 6.34
N ASP A 557 73.05 -0.33 5.52
CA ASP A 557 74.02 -1.29 4.97
C ASP A 557 74.59 -0.77 3.63
N PRO A 558 75.87 -0.34 3.56
CA PRO A 558 76.46 0.21 2.36
C PRO A 558 76.56 -0.80 1.21
N VAL A 559 76.52 -2.11 1.47
CA VAL A 559 76.48 -3.12 0.40
C VAL A 559 75.12 -3.17 -0.24
N LYS A 560 74.06 -3.16 0.56
CA LYS A 560 72.67 -3.04 0.04
C LYS A 560 72.41 -1.71 -0.64
N ALA A 561 72.99 -0.62 -0.11
CA ALA A 561 72.98 0.67 -0.75
C ALA A 561 73.54 0.61 -2.18
N GLU A 562 74.74 0.03 -2.32
CA GLU A 562 75.41 -0.10 -3.62
C GLU A 562 74.58 -0.91 -4.62
N GLU A 563 73.99 -2.03 -4.20
CA GLU A 563 73.14 -2.86 -5.03
C GLU A 563 71.87 -2.11 -5.48
N ALA A 564 71.15 -1.50 -4.55
CA ALA A 564 69.92 -0.74 -4.84
C ALA A 564 70.20 0.46 -5.75
N LEU A 565 71.26 1.21 -5.51
CA LEU A 565 71.62 2.39 -6.31
C LEU A 565 72.09 2.02 -7.72
N LYS A 566 72.85 0.95 -7.90
CA LYS A 566 73.18 0.43 -9.24
C LYS A 566 71.89 0.09 -10.01
N ARG A 567 70.97 -0.58 -9.35
CA ARG A 567 69.69 -0.90 -9.94
C ARG A 567 68.87 0.37 -10.27
N ALA A 568 68.94 1.39 -9.42
CA ALA A 568 68.29 2.66 -9.64
C ALA A 568 68.85 3.38 -10.89
N VAL A 569 70.20 3.37 -11.09
CA VAL A 569 70.86 3.93 -12.27
C VAL A 569 70.43 3.24 -13.56
N GLU A 570 70.31 1.90 -13.54
CA GLU A 570 69.87 1.12 -14.69
C GLU A 570 68.42 1.44 -15.06
N LEU A 571 67.52 1.48 -14.07
CA LEU A 571 66.10 1.67 -14.26
C LEU A 571 65.72 3.14 -14.60
N ASN A 572 66.49 4.13 -14.12
CA ASN A 572 66.30 5.57 -14.37
C ASN A 572 67.12 6.08 -15.58
N ALA A 573 67.30 5.28 -16.61
CA ALA A 573 68.18 5.60 -17.72
C ALA A 573 67.88 6.97 -18.41
N LYS A 574 66.63 7.42 -18.36
CA LYS A 574 66.16 8.68 -18.95
C LYS A 574 66.10 9.85 -17.96
N ASP A 575 66.08 9.62 -16.67
CA ASP A 575 65.98 10.65 -15.62
C ASP A 575 67.38 11.05 -15.16
N GLN A 576 67.88 12.15 -15.68
CA GLN A 576 69.22 12.66 -15.34
C GLN A 576 69.35 13.06 -13.87
N SER A 577 68.29 13.63 -13.27
CA SER A 577 68.29 14.04 -11.86
C SER A 577 68.37 12.81 -10.92
N ALA A 578 67.54 11.80 -11.16
CA ALA A 578 67.56 10.56 -10.39
C ALA A 578 68.89 9.81 -10.54
N ARG A 579 69.46 9.82 -11.72
CA ARG A 579 70.81 9.22 -11.94
C ARG A 579 71.92 9.98 -11.21
N ALA A 580 71.88 11.32 -11.24
CA ALA A 580 72.85 12.14 -10.50
C ALA A 580 72.77 11.89 -9.00
N GLU A 581 71.55 11.82 -8.43
CA GLU A 581 71.29 11.48 -7.02
C GLU A 581 71.84 10.08 -6.70
N ALA A 582 71.56 9.09 -7.56
CA ALA A 582 72.04 7.71 -7.38
C ALA A 582 73.55 7.61 -7.40
N TYR A 583 74.24 8.28 -8.31
CA TYR A 583 75.70 8.28 -8.35
C TYR A 583 76.30 9.02 -7.17
N LEU A 584 75.72 10.12 -6.70
CA LEU A 584 76.20 10.77 -5.47
C LEU A 584 76.04 9.85 -4.26
N ALA A 585 74.89 9.19 -4.10
CA ALA A 585 74.65 8.24 -3.02
C ALA A 585 75.63 7.01 -3.10
N LEU A 586 75.96 6.54 -4.31
CA LEU A 586 76.99 5.53 -4.53
C LEU A 586 78.37 5.97 -4.05
N ALA A 587 78.72 7.24 -4.30
CA ALA A 587 79.97 7.81 -3.80
C ALA A 587 79.96 7.87 -2.26
N GLU A 588 78.87 8.31 -1.64
CA GLU A 588 78.72 8.34 -0.18
C GLU A 588 78.78 6.93 0.44
N ALA A 589 78.11 5.94 -0.16
CA ALA A 589 78.18 4.53 0.29
C ALA A 589 79.58 3.94 0.15
N ALA A 590 80.30 4.26 -0.90
CA ALA A 590 81.69 3.84 -1.09
C ALA A 590 82.64 4.46 -0.04
N LEU A 591 82.42 5.73 0.34
CA LEU A 591 83.18 6.34 1.46
C LEU A 591 82.96 5.64 2.78
N GLN A 592 81.74 5.25 3.11
CA GLN A 592 81.43 4.48 4.32
C GLN A 592 82.20 3.15 4.36
N ARG A 593 82.43 2.56 3.20
CA ARG A 593 83.21 1.33 3.05
C ARG A 593 84.70 1.57 2.98
N ARG A 594 85.15 2.80 3.05
CA ARG A 594 86.56 3.22 2.88
C ARG A 594 87.12 2.87 1.48
N ASP A 595 86.23 2.76 0.48
CA ASP A 595 86.62 2.51 -0.91
C ASP A 595 86.73 3.86 -1.64
N VAL A 596 87.83 4.53 -1.39
CA VAL A 596 88.10 5.88 -1.88
C VAL A 596 88.16 5.94 -3.41
N GLU A 597 88.66 4.89 -4.05
CA GLU A 597 88.69 4.85 -5.52
C GLU A 597 87.33 4.86 -6.16
N LYS A 598 86.42 3.99 -5.65
CA LYS A 598 85.05 4.00 -6.17
C LYS A 598 84.29 5.27 -5.81
N ALA A 599 84.51 5.81 -4.62
CA ALA A 599 83.89 7.05 -4.23
C ALA A 599 84.27 8.19 -5.20
N ARG A 600 85.58 8.29 -5.51
CA ARG A 600 86.13 9.25 -6.47
C ARG A 600 85.52 9.00 -7.89
N GLY A 601 85.48 7.77 -8.33
CA GLY A 601 84.92 7.38 -9.61
C GLY A 601 83.45 7.84 -9.77
N TYR A 602 82.61 7.53 -8.79
CA TYR A 602 81.21 7.93 -8.83
C TYR A 602 81.03 9.45 -8.69
N ALA A 603 81.77 10.13 -7.85
CA ALA A 603 81.71 11.56 -7.71
C ALA A 603 82.13 12.27 -9.02
N THR A 604 83.16 11.75 -9.72
CA THR A 604 83.58 12.25 -11.05
C THR A 604 82.45 12.07 -12.05
N VAL A 605 81.71 11.00 -12.06
CA VAL A 605 80.56 10.84 -12.93
C VAL A 605 79.52 11.96 -12.70
N VAL A 606 79.24 12.32 -11.42
CA VAL A 606 78.30 13.40 -11.11
C VAL A 606 78.82 14.74 -11.60
N THR A 607 80.04 15.08 -11.34
CA THR A 607 80.60 16.37 -11.71
C THR A 607 80.84 16.51 -13.22
N THR A 608 81.01 15.41 -13.97
CA THR A 608 81.24 15.41 -15.39
C THR A 608 79.96 15.30 -16.25
N LEU A 609 79.08 14.36 -15.89
CA LEU A 609 77.90 14.09 -16.69
C LEU A 609 76.66 14.87 -16.21
N PHE A 610 76.71 15.37 -14.99
CA PHE A 610 75.56 16.00 -14.31
C PHE A 610 76.00 17.32 -13.62
N GLU A 611 76.90 18.06 -14.22
CA GLU A 611 77.56 19.26 -13.62
C GLU A 611 76.56 20.33 -13.15
N ASN A 612 75.42 20.48 -13.87
CA ASN A 612 74.40 21.44 -13.54
C ASN A 612 73.33 20.88 -12.55
N SER A 613 73.53 19.73 -12.00
CA SER A 613 72.63 19.17 -11.02
C SER A 613 72.83 19.74 -9.61
N GLN A 614 71.80 19.75 -8.78
CA GLN A 614 71.89 20.15 -7.38
C GLN A 614 72.88 19.28 -6.57
N PHE A 615 73.26 18.12 -7.10
CA PHE A 615 74.12 17.14 -6.47
C PHE A 615 75.62 17.40 -6.79
N SER A 616 75.93 18.20 -7.75
CA SER A 616 77.31 18.48 -8.28
C SER A 616 78.22 19.06 -7.19
N LYS A 617 77.75 20.06 -6.44
CA LYS A 617 78.55 20.67 -5.35
C LYS A 617 79.00 19.64 -4.29
N ARG A 618 78.08 18.75 -3.89
CA ARG A 618 78.38 17.73 -2.89
C ARG A 618 79.36 16.68 -3.40
N ALA A 619 79.31 16.35 -4.70
CA ALA A 619 80.22 15.47 -5.34
C ALA A 619 81.65 16.13 -5.44
N GLU A 620 81.72 17.42 -5.70
CA GLU A 620 82.98 18.18 -5.64
C GLU A 620 83.65 18.21 -4.26
N GLU A 621 82.79 18.31 -3.18
CA GLU A 621 83.30 18.21 -1.81
C GLU A 621 83.95 16.86 -1.54
N ILE A 622 83.29 15.77 -1.99
CA ILE A 622 83.86 14.40 -1.87
C ILE A 622 85.21 14.31 -2.63
N LEU A 623 85.30 14.88 -3.78
CA LEU A 623 86.57 14.89 -4.55
C LEU A 623 87.67 15.68 -3.85
N LYS A 624 87.36 16.84 -3.22
CA LYS A 624 88.33 17.69 -2.50
C LYS A 624 88.79 17.06 -1.19
N SER A 625 87.92 16.55 -0.37
CA SER A 625 88.25 15.95 0.92
C SER A 625 89.12 14.69 0.82
N ASN A 626 89.01 13.95 -0.29
CA ASN A 626 89.81 12.77 -0.54
C ASN A 626 91.20 13.07 -1.15
N LEU A 627 91.47 14.35 -1.56
CA LEU A 627 92.76 14.81 -1.98
C LEU A 627 93.68 15.22 -0.81
N GLU A 628 93.04 15.58 0.35
CA GLU A 628 93.77 15.94 1.57
C GLU A 628 94.23 14.74 2.42
N GLU A 629 93.57 13.56 2.28
CA GLU A 629 94.03 12.33 2.96
C GLU A 629 95.18 11.57 2.26
N GLU A 630 95.54 11.89 1.02
CA GLU A 630 96.68 11.37 0.22
C GLU A 630 97.93 12.19 0.34
N GLN A 631 97.94 13.33 1.02
CA GLN A 631 99.12 14.17 1.33
C GLN A 631 99.53 13.94 2.81
#